data_bc11ce8915e3a63ad82d7a3e7ccb31db
#
_entry.id   bc11ce8915e3a63ad82d7a3e7ccb31db
#
_cell.length_a   1.000
_cell.length_b   1.000
_cell.length_c   1.000
_cell.angle_alpha   90.00
_cell.angle_beta   90.00
_cell.angle_gamma   90.00
#
_symmetry.space_group_name_H-M   'P 1'
#
loop_
_entity.id
_entity.type
_entity.pdbx_description
1 polymer ?
#
loop_
_entity_poly.entity_id
_entity_poly.type
_entity_poly.pdbx_seq_one_letter_code
_entity_poly.pdbx_strand_id
1 'polypeptide(L)'
;MRHHRALIACTVLSAVLITGCGSATRAAESRPTTTPATAATTSASSASSATSPTATAAASAGTAPADLPDGYDATRDAEADVKAALARSAGDQRPVLLDFGANWCPDCKVLDKLFRSPQVTPLLRDDYRVVAVDVGRFDHNLNLAARYVDLRSSGIPALVVLSPDGTLRTASNDGAFSNARAMSAGTVATFLKRWAQA
;
A
#
# COMPACT_ATOMS: atom_id res chain seq x y z
N MET A 1 48.96 -23.16 -4.42
CA MET A 1 49.81 -22.44 -3.44
C MET A 1 48.90 -21.58 -2.57
N ARG A 2 48.79 -22.03 -1.32
CA ARG A 2 48.81 -21.31 -0.02
C ARG A 2 47.78 -20.15 0.12
N HIS A 3 46.67 -20.41 0.76
CA HIS A 3 46.34 -20.17 2.18
C HIS A 3 46.53 -18.71 2.66
N HIS A 4 45.41 -18.05 3.04
CA HIS A 4 45.36 -17.36 4.33
C HIS A 4 43.92 -17.28 4.85
N ARG A 5 43.70 -18.05 5.93
CA ARG A 5 42.59 -17.94 6.86
C ARG A 5 42.92 -16.77 7.80
N ALA A 6 41.97 -15.91 8.06
CA ALA A 6 41.99 -15.06 9.24
C ALA A 6 40.64 -15.15 9.95
N LEU A 7 40.65 -15.88 11.05
CA LEU A 7 39.63 -15.89 12.08
C LEU A 7 39.86 -14.68 12.99
N ILE A 8 38.90 -13.83 13.20
CA ILE A 8 38.86 -12.92 14.36
C ILE A 8 37.52 -13.11 15.05
N ALA A 9 37.58 -13.82 16.18
CA ALA A 9 36.54 -13.84 17.19
C ALA A 9 36.78 -12.66 18.14
N CYS A 10 35.73 -11.86 18.38
CA CYS A 10 35.69 -10.96 19.53
C CYS A 10 34.32 -11.04 20.17
N THR A 11 34.24 -11.79 21.23
CA THR A 11 33.22 -11.80 22.27
C THR A 11 33.35 -10.54 23.13
N VAL A 12 32.30 -9.77 23.28
CA VAL A 12 32.16 -8.91 24.46
C VAL A 12 30.72 -9.00 24.95
N LEU A 13 30.58 -9.59 26.11
CA LEU A 13 29.47 -9.74 26.98
C LEU A 13 29.35 -8.45 27.81
N SER A 14 28.22 -7.79 27.82
CA SER A 14 27.87 -6.81 28.88
C SER A 14 26.39 -6.83 29.16
N ALA A 15 26.05 -7.46 30.25
CA ALA A 15 24.76 -7.41 30.91
C ALA A 15 24.68 -6.14 31.78
N VAL A 16 23.60 -5.37 31.64
CA VAL A 16 23.22 -4.39 32.67
C VAL A 16 21.76 -4.62 33.03
N LEU A 17 21.58 -5.13 34.23
CA LEU A 17 20.33 -5.22 34.95
C LEU A 17 20.08 -3.87 35.64
N ILE A 18 18.95 -3.23 35.41
CA ILE A 18 18.44 -2.18 36.29
C ILE A 18 17.00 -2.52 36.67
N THR A 19 16.87 -2.97 37.90
CA THR A 19 15.65 -3.16 38.66
C THR A 19 15.20 -1.79 39.21
N GLY A 20 13.93 -1.43 39.02
CA GLY A 20 13.34 -0.24 39.62
C GLY A 20 11.88 -0.47 39.88
N CYS A 21 11.54 -0.93 41.10
CA CYS A 21 10.20 -0.95 41.66
C CYS A 21 9.78 0.47 42.08
N GLY A 22 8.52 0.81 41.80
CA GLY A 22 7.88 1.99 42.33
C GLY A 22 6.37 1.84 42.34
N SER A 23 5.83 1.33 43.43
CA SER A 23 4.41 1.30 43.77
C SER A 23 3.92 2.65 44.26
N ALA A 24 2.71 3.07 43.87
CA ALA A 24 1.82 3.84 44.76
C ALA A 24 0.37 3.85 44.22
N THR A 25 -0.44 3.11 44.88
CA THR A 25 -1.85 3.21 45.26
C THR A 25 -2.44 4.62 45.34
N ARG A 26 -3.66 4.82 44.87
CA ARG A 26 -4.81 5.27 45.66
C ARG A 26 -6.11 5.37 44.84
N ALA A 27 -7.04 4.63 45.17
CA ALA A 27 -8.43 4.53 45.41
C ALA A 27 -9.18 5.85 45.73
N ALA A 28 -10.42 5.90 45.24
CA ALA A 28 -11.68 6.37 45.80
C ALA A 28 -12.65 6.64 44.66
N GLU A 29 -13.63 5.80 44.36
CA GLU A 29 -14.94 5.71 45.04
C GLU A 29 -15.79 7.00 44.95
N SER A 30 -16.88 6.92 44.16
CA SER A 30 -18.23 7.34 44.56
C SER A 30 -19.26 7.10 43.43
N ARG A 31 -20.16 6.18 43.68
CA ARG A 31 -21.51 6.06 43.10
C ARG A 31 -22.47 6.87 44.00
N PRO A 32 -23.62 7.42 43.55
CA PRO A 32 -24.87 6.67 43.56
C PRO A 32 -25.84 6.96 42.37
N THR A 33 -26.48 5.92 41.91
CA THR A 33 -27.95 5.59 42.01
C THR A 33 -28.93 6.75 41.80
N THR A 34 -29.80 6.62 40.77
CA THR A 34 -31.25 6.57 40.88
C THR A 34 -31.92 6.25 39.52
N THR A 35 -32.69 5.18 39.47
CA THR A 35 -33.87 4.89 38.63
C THR A 35 -35.10 5.30 39.47
N PRO A 36 -36.36 5.33 38.99
CA PRO A 36 -37.03 5.02 37.74
C PRO A 36 -38.17 5.99 37.33
N ALA A 37 -38.85 5.74 36.19
CA ALA A 37 -40.33 5.74 36.00
C ALA A 37 -40.65 5.71 34.48
N THR A 38 -41.12 4.63 34.01
CA THR A 38 -42.50 4.26 33.58
C THR A 38 -43.33 5.36 32.89
N ALA A 39 -43.66 5.13 31.62
CA ALA A 39 -45.02 5.14 31.10
C ALA A 39 -45.05 4.61 29.63
N ALA A 40 -45.85 3.61 29.47
CA ALA A 40 -46.34 3.06 28.20
C ALA A 40 -47.35 3.99 27.56
N THR A 41 -47.43 4.03 26.25
CA THR A 41 -48.73 4.04 25.52
C THR A 41 -48.52 3.63 24.06
N THR A 42 -49.09 2.52 23.73
CA THR A 42 -49.81 2.01 22.57
C THR A 42 -50.06 2.96 21.39
N SER A 43 -49.88 2.43 20.20
CA SER A 43 -50.85 2.22 19.14
C SER A 43 -50.40 2.59 17.73
N ALA A 44 -50.58 1.63 16.88
CA ALA A 44 -51.15 1.57 15.55
C ALA A 44 -50.23 1.70 14.35
N SER A 45 -49.94 0.56 13.82
CA SER A 45 -50.24 0.07 12.45
C SER A 45 -50.42 1.15 11.36
N SER A 46 -49.50 1.17 10.43
CA SER A 46 -49.83 1.38 9.01
C SER A 46 -48.72 0.74 8.15
N ALA A 47 -49.10 -0.32 7.51
CA ALA A 47 -48.35 -0.94 6.44
C ALA A 47 -48.21 0.04 5.29
N SER A 48 -47.00 0.36 4.89
CA SER A 48 -46.72 0.96 3.59
C SER A 48 -45.64 0.17 2.90
N SER A 49 -46.08 -0.58 1.93
CA SER A 49 -45.23 -1.33 0.99
C SER A 49 -44.36 -0.34 0.25
N ALA A 50 -43.08 -0.27 0.60
CA ALA A 50 -42.09 0.42 -0.19
C ALA A 50 -41.25 -0.62 -0.91
N THR A 51 -41.51 -0.73 -2.19
CA THR A 51 -40.74 -1.38 -3.23
C THR A 51 -39.26 -1.08 -3.07
N SER A 52 -38.47 -2.10 -2.76
CA SER A 52 -36.99 -2.04 -2.84
C SER A 52 -36.60 -1.80 -4.30
N PRO A 53 -35.85 -0.75 -4.61
CA PRO A 53 -35.08 -0.76 -5.85
C PRO A 53 -33.94 -1.77 -5.69
N THR A 54 -34.07 -2.89 -6.36
CA THR A 54 -32.97 -3.79 -6.67
C THR A 54 -31.90 -2.98 -7.42
N ALA A 55 -30.93 -2.47 -6.69
CA ALA A 55 -29.71 -1.97 -7.29
C ALA A 55 -28.95 -3.20 -7.84
N THR A 56 -29.26 -3.54 -9.08
CA THR A 56 -28.42 -4.39 -9.91
C THR A 56 -27.09 -3.66 -10.05
N ALA A 57 -26.15 -3.96 -9.15
CA ALA A 57 -24.75 -3.67 -9.38
C ALA A 57 -24.32 -4.53 -10.56
N ALA A 58 -24.49 -3.99 -11.76
CA ALA A 58 -23.88 -4.51 -12.96
C ALA A 58 -22.35 -4.41 -12.74
N ALA A 59 -21.77 -5.50 -12.25
CA ALA A 59 -20.35 -5.73 -12.36
C ALA A 59 -20.05 -5.81 -13.86
N SER A 60 -19.72 -4.69 -14.47
CA SER A 60 -19.11 -4.64 -15.79
C SER A 60 -17.75 -5.29 -15.68
N ALA A 61 -17.71 -6.61 -15.84
CA ALA A 61 -16.51 -7.35 -16.17
C ALA A 61 -16.13 -7.02 -17.61
N GLY A 62 -15.72 -5.77 -17.82
CA GLY A 62 -15.07 -5.34 -19.05
C GLY A 62 -13.61 -5.75 -18.97
N THR A 63 -13.24 -6.82 -19.66
CA THR A 63 -11.84 -7.18 -19.95
C THR A 63 -11.32 -6.16 -20.98
N ALA A 64 -11.06 -4.92 -20.56
CA ALA A 64 -10.20 -4.03 -21.28
C ALA A 64 -8.75 -4.38 -20.89
N PRO A 65 -7.78 -4.41 -21.82
CA PRO A 65 -6.37 -4.42 -21.44
C PRO A 65 -6.19 -3.23 -20.52
N ALA A 66 -5.67 -3.47 -19.31
CA ALA A 66 -5.55 -2.43 -18.31
C ALA A 66 -4.63 -1.34 -18.87
N ASP A 67 -5.20 -0.24 -19.30
CA ASP A 67 -4.41 0.93 -19.67
C ASP A 67 -3.60 1.34 -18.43
N LEU A 68 -2.34 1.68 -18.67
CA LEU A 68 -1.48 2.19 -17.61
C LEU A 68 -2.11 3.47 -17.04
N PRO A 69 -2.05 3.66 -15.71
CA PRO A 69 -2.54 4.90 -15.09
C PRO A 69 -1.92 6.12 -15.78
N ASP A 70 -2.69 7.19 -15.95
CA ASP A 70 -2.21 8.45 -16.49
C ASP A 70 -1.88 9.42 -15.35
N GLY A 71 -0.64 9.31 -14.84
CA GLY A 71 -0.20 10.05 -13.67
C GLY A 71 -0.90 9.61 -12.38
N TYR A 72 -0.97 10.55 -11.43
CA TYR A 72 -1.49 10.34 -10.08
C TYR A 72 -2.77 11.15 -9.87
N ASP A 73 -3.88 10.46 -9.69
CA ASP A 73 -5.19 11.08 -9.49
C ASP A 73 -5.54 11.17 -8.00
N ALA A 74 -5.49 12.39 -7.45
CA ALA A 74 -5.76 12.65 -6.04
C ALA A 74 -7.24 12.43 -5.64
N THR A 75 -8.15 12.24 -6.61
CA THR A 75 -9.58 12.00 -6.34
C THR A 75 -9.92 10.52 -6.19
N ARG A 76 -8.97 9.62 -6.52
CA ARG A 76 -9.18 8.18 -6.42
C ARG A 76 -9.05 7.68 -4.99
N ASP A 77 -9.83 6.65 -4.67
CA ASP A 77 -9.65 5.85 -3.46
C ASP A 77 -8.56 4.80 -3.72
N ALA A 78 -7.33 5.13 -3.32
CA ALA A 78 -6.18 4.26 -3.52
C ALA A 78 -6.31 2.91 -2.79
N GLU A 79 -6.96 2.87 -1.61
CA GLU A 79 -7.22 1.62 -0.89
C GLU A 79 -8.16 0.71 -1.69
N ALA A 80 -9.25 1.27 -2.24
CA ALA A 80 -10.17 0.53 -3.09
C ALA A 80 -9.49 0.06 -4.38
N ASP A 81 -8.62 0.88 -4.98
CA ASP A 81 -7.87 0.53 -6.19
C ASP A 81 -6.91 -0.64 -5.96
N VAL A 82 -6.15 -0.62 -4.86
CA VAL A 82 -5.25 -1.70 -4.47
C VAL A 82 -6.05 -2.99 -4.20
N LYS A 83 -7.15 -2.90 -3.46
CA LYS A 83 -8.04 -4.04 -3.21
C LYS A 83 -8.58 -4.64 -4.52
N ALA A 84 -9.04 -3.80 -5.45
CA ALA A 84 -9.53 -4.24 -6.75
C ALA A 84 -8.41 -4.86 -7.62
N ALA A 85 -7.20 -4.31 -7.57
CA ALA A 85 -6.04 -4.87 -8.27
C ALA A 85 -5.67 -6.25 -7.72
N LEU A 86 -5.64 -6.42 -6.39
CA LEU A 86 -5.38 -7.71 -5.74
C LEU A 86 -6.46 -8.75 -6.06
N ALA A 87 -7.73 -8.35 -6.06
CA ALA A 87 -8.82 -9.26 -6.43
C ALA A 87 -8.67 -9.78 -7.88
N ARG A 88 -8.27 -8.91 -8.82
CA ARG A 88 -7.96 -9.34 -10.19
C ARG A 88 -6.69 -10.20 -10.28
N SER A 89 -5.66 -9.82 -9.52
CA SER A 89 -4.39 -10.52 -9.42
C SER A 89 -4.56 -11.97 -8.95
N ALA A 90 -5.45 -12.22 -7.98
CA ALA A 90 -5.78 -13.57 -7.51
C ALA A 90 -6.30 -14.47 -8.64
N GLY A 91 -7.00 -13.89 -9.64
CA GLY A 91 -7.54 -14.64 -10.79
C GLY A 91 -6.52 -14.94 -11.89
N ASP A 92 -5.63 -14.00 -12.20
CA ASP A 92 -4.67 -14.11 -13.31
C ASP A 92 -3.21 -14.27 -12.89
N GLN A 93 -2.96 -14.32 -11.60
CA GLN A 93 -1.65 -14.55 -10.97
C GLN A 93 -0.57 -13.49 -11.30
N ARG A 94 -0.97 -12.34 -11.82
CA ARG A 94 -0.04 -11.22 -12.07
C ARG A 94 0.19 -10.42 -10.80
N PRO A 95 1.45 -10.10 -10.44
CA PRO A 95 1.76 -9.24 -9.30
C PRO A 95 1.15 -7.85 -9.44
N VAL A 96 0.90 -7.19 -8.32
CA VAL A 96 0.45 -5.81 -8.28
C VAL A 96 1.66 -4.90 -8.09
N LEU A 97 1.82 -3.93 -9.00
CA LEU A 97 2.81 -2.86 -8.89
C LEU A 97 2.12 -1.61 -8.36
N LEU A 98 2.51 -1.17 -7.17
CA LEU A 98 2.10 0.12 -6.63
C LEU A 98 3.18 1.14 -6.94
N ASP A 99 2.78 2.27 -7.52
CA ASP A 99 3.63 3.41 -7.83
C ASP A 99 3.17 4.60 -6.99
N PHE A 100 3.91 4.87 -5.91
CA PHE A 100 3.65 6.01 -5.02
C PHE A 100 4.34 7.25 -5.54
N GLY A 101 3.56 8.29 -5.84
CA GLY A 101 4.13 9.51 -6.38
C GLY A 101 3.14 10.68 -6.40
N ALA A 102 3.47 11.73 -7.17
CA ALA A 102 2.64 12.91 -7.29
C ALA A 102 2.92 13.65 -8.60
N ASN A 103 1.90 14.32 -9.15
CA ASN A 103 2.03 15.05 -10.43
C ASN A 103 2.97 16.27 -10.41
N TRP A 104 3.29 16.81 -9.23
CA TRP A 104 4.28 17.89 -9.10
C TRP A 104 5.73 17.38 -9.09
N CYS A 105 5.95 16.09 -8.84
CA CYS A 105 7.28 15.48 -8.70
C CYS A 105 7.95 15.31 -10.08
N PRO A 106 9.13 15.90 -10.32
CA PRO A 106 9.81 15.78 -11.62
C PRO A 106 10.26 14.34 -11.94
N ASP A 107 10.75 13.59 -10.93
CA ASP A 107 11.18 12.21 -11.11
C ASP A 107 10.00 11.26 -11.38
N CYS A 108 8.83 11.52 -10.77
CA CYS A 108 7.61 10.78 -11.04
C CYS A 108 7.17 10.94 -12.51
N LYS A 109 7.24 12.16 -13.04
CA LYS A 109 6.93 12.42 -14.45
C LYS A 109 7.91 11.74 -15.41
N VAL A 110 9.18 11.61 -15.02
CA VAL A 110 10.17 10.89 -15.82
C VAL A 110 9.89 9.39 -15.75
N LEU A 111 9.58 8.84 -14.57
CA LEU A 111 9.22 7.43 -14.44
C LEU A 111 7.98 7.09 -15.27
N ASP A 112 6.94 7.93 -15.26
CA ASP A 112 5.76 7.74 -16.10
C ASP A 112 6.12 7.68 -17.60
N LYS A 113 7.02 8.56 -18.07
CA LYS A 113 7.54 8.49 -19.46
C LYS A 113 8.30 7.19 -19.73
N LEU A 114 9.10 6.72 -18.77
CA LEU A 114 9.81 5.45 -18.89
C LEU A 114 8.84 4.26 -18.95
N PHE A 115 7.76 4.29 -18.17
CA PHE A 115 6.69 3.30 -18.21
C PHE A 115 6.00 3.22 -19.57
N ARG A 116 5.88 4.35 -20.27
CA ARG A 116 5.30 4.46 -21.62
C ARG A 116 6.30 4.17 -22.74
N SER A 117 7.54 3.83 -22.42
CA SER A 117 8.53 3.46 -23.44
C SER A 117 8.21 2.10 -24.08
N PRO A 118 8.61 1.88 -25.36
CA PRO A 118 8.38 0.59 -26.03
C PRO A 118 8.99 -0.62 -25.31
N GLN A 119 10.03 -0.39 -24.50
CA GLN A 119 10.73 -1.44 -23.77
C GLN A 119 10.02 -1.82 -22.45
N VAL A 120 9.28 -0.91 -21.83
CA VAL A 120 8.67 -1.08 -20.49
C VAL A 120 7.18 -1.33 -20.59
N THR A 121 6.47 -0.64 -21.48
CA THR A 121 5.01 -0.76 -21.61
C THR A 121 4.51 -2.20 -21.72
N PRO A 122 5.10 -3.08 -22.57
CA PRO A 122 4.64 -4.47 -22.67
C PRO A 122 4.75 -5.20 -21.34
N LEU A 123 5.88 -5.04 -20.61
CA LEU A 123 6.10 -5.69 -19.31
C LEU A 123 5.03 -5.29 -18.29
N LEU A 124 4.69 -4.00 -18.23
CA LEU A 124 3.66 -3.52 -17.31
C LEU A 124 2.26 -4.04 -17.67
N ARG A 125 1.93 -4.08 -18.97
CA ARG A 125 0.61 -4.53 -19.43
C ARG A 125 0.42 -6.03 -19.31
N ASP A 126 1.46 -6.80 -19.61
CA ASP A 126 1.37 -8.26 -19.70
C ASP A 126 1.62 -8.91 -18.33
N ASP A 127 2.58 -8.39 -17.56
CA ASP A 127 3.08 -9.04 -16.36
C ASP A 127 2.57 -8.41 -15.04
N TYR A 128 1.92 -7.23 -15.07
CA TYR A 128 1.56 -6.51 -13.85
C TYR A 128 0.11 -6.02 -13.83
N ARG A 129 -0.38 -5.79 -12.61
CA ARG A 129 -1.52 -4.92 -12.32
C ARG A 129 -0.98 -3.63 -11.71
N VAL A 130 -1.02 -2.53 -12.46
CA VAL A 130 -0.41 -1.26 -12.03
C VAL A 130 -1.45 -0.39 -11.31
N VAL A 131 -1.08 0.14 -10.14
CA VAL A 131 -1.86 1.10 -9.37
C VAL A 131 -0.99 2.31 -9.07
N ALA A 132 -1.33 3.47 -9.61
CA ALA A 132 -0.71 4.73 -9.23
C ALA A 132 -1.40 5.28 -7.97
N VAL A 133 -0.60 5.63 -6.97
CA VAL A 133 -1.07 6.12 -5.67
C VAL A 133 -0.57 7.54 -5.46
N ASP A 134 -1.49 8.51 -5.50
CA ASP A 134 -1.16 9.89 -5.19
C ASP A 134 -0.81 10.05 -3.71
N VAL A 135 0.35 10.66 -3.43
CA VAL A 135 0.78 10.96 -2.06
C VAL A 135 0.66 12.47 -1.75
N GLY A 136 0.03 13.24 -2.63
CA GLY A 136 -0.14 14.66 -2.48
C GLY A 136 1.20 15.38 -2.25
N ARG A 137 1.25 16.23 -1.26
CA ARG A 137 2.50 16.83 -0.75
C ARG A 137 3.05 16.09 0.47
N PHE A 138 2.97 14.76 0.46
CA PHE A 138 3.18 13.87 1.59
C PHE A 138 2.11 14.04 2.67
N ASP A 139 0.86 14.19 2.24
CA ASP A 139 -0.33 14.37 3.07
C ASP A 139 -1.50 13.46 2.65
N HIS A 140 -1.35 12.70 1.55
CA HIS A 140 -2.33 11.74 1.06
C HIS A 140 -1.77 10.31 1.09
N ASN A 141 -2.63 9.33 1.35
CA ASN A 141 -2.36 7.88 1.28
C ASN A 141 -1.11 7.40 2.04
N LEU A 142 -0.65 8.16 3.06
CA LEU A 142 0.56 7.82 3.82
C LEU A 142 0.40 6.55 4.64
N ASN A 143 -0.81 6.29 5.17
CA ASN A 143 -1.10 5.05 5.89
C ASN A 143 -1.03 3.82 4.97
N LEU A 144 -1.45 3.96 3.71
CA LEU A 144 -1.30 2.92 2.71
C LEU A 144 0.18 2.68 2.39
N ALA A 145 0.93 3.76 2.14
CA ALA A 145 2.37 3.66 1.88
C ALA A 145 3.12 3.00 3.04
N ALA A 146 2.85 3.41 4.28
CA ALA A 146 3.54 2.92 5.48
C ALA A 146 3.42 1.41 5.70
N ARG A 147 2.47 0.73 5.05
CA ARG A 147 2.36 -0.74 5.10
C ARG A 147 3.43 -1.45 4.28
N TYR A 148 4.05 -0.76 3.31
CA TYR A 148 4.92 -1.37 2.32
C TYR A 148 6.25 -0.66 2.14
N VAL A 149 6.27 0.67 2.25
CA VAL A 149 7.43 1.51 1.96
C VAL A 149 7.49 2.72 2.88
N ASP A 150 8.68 3.03 3.37
CA ASP A 150 8.92 4.29 4.10
C ASP A 150 9.26 5.41 3.12
N LEU A 151 8.29 6.27 2.83
CA LEU A 151 8.48 7.40 1.90
C LEU A 151 9.47 8.45 2.40
N ARG A 152 9.83 8.45 3.69
CA ARG A 152 10.85 9.37 4.22
C ARG A 152 12.25 8.96 3.78
N SER A 153 12.49 7.65 3.70
CA SER A 153 13.78 7.10 3.25
C SER A 153 13.82 6.89 1.73
N SER A 154 12.72 6.40 1.14
CA SER A 154 12.66 6.12 -0.28
C SER A 154 12.52 7.37 -1.15
N GLY A 155 11.91 8.45 -0.64
CA GLY A 155 11.43 9.54 -1.50
C GLY A 155 10.33 9.07 -2.47
N ILE A 156 10.05 9.87 -3.49
CA ILE A 156 9.14 9.54 -4.60
C ILE A 156 9.80 9.82 -5.96
N PRO A 157 9.46 9.03 -7.00
CA PRO A 157 8.54 7.88 -6.97
C PRO A 157 9.09 6.71 -6.17
N ALA A 158 8.20 5.94 -5.55
CA ALA A 158 8.54 4.72 -4.84
C ALA A 158 7.72 3.55 -5.36
N LEU A 159 8.39 2.46 -5.73
CA LEU A 159 7.75 1.28 -6.27
C LEU A 159 7.65 0.16 -5.24
N VAL A 160 6.50 -0.50 -5.21
CA VAL A 160 6.22 -1.68 -4.40
C VAL A 160 5.63 -2.76 -5.29
N VAL A 161 6.12 -3.99 -5.17
CA VAL A 161 5.56 -5.14 -5.85
C VAL A 161 4.94 -6.08 -4.81
N LEU A 162 3.67 -6.40 -5.01
CA LEU A 162 2.93 -7.36 -4.19
C LEU A 162 2.68 -8.64 -4.99
N SER A 163 2.75 -9.77 -4.32
CA SER A 163 2.28 -11.05 -4.86
C SER A 163 0.76 -11.05 -5.06
N PRO A 164 0.19 -11.99 -5.81
CA PRO A 164 -1.26 -12.11 -6.00
C PRO A 164 -2.07 -12.26 -4.72
N ASP A 165 -1.46 -12.78 -3.66
CA ASP A 165 -2.05 -12.90 -2.32
C ASP A 165 -1.91 -11.63 -1.46
N GLY A 166 -1.27 -10.57 -2.00
CA GLY A 166 -1.04 -9.30 -1.31
C GLY A 166 0.22 -9.26 -0.46
N THR A 167 1.03 -10.32 -0.42
CA THR A 167 2.31 -10.30 0.30
C THR A 167 3.34 -9.44 -0.43
N LEU A 168 4.21 -8.77 0.35
CA LEU A 168 5.25 -7.91 -0.19
C LEU A 168 6.37 -8.76 -0.84
N ARG A 169 6.62 -8.53 -2.14
CA ARG A 169 7.81 -9.08 -2.83
C ARG A 169 9.02 -8.16 -2.70
N THR A 170 8.82 -6.89 -2.92
CA THR A 170 9.87 -5.86 -2.82
C THR A 170 9.28 -4.46 -2.67
N ALA A 171 10.08 -3.57 -2.08
CA ALA A 171 9.81 -2.13 -2.05
C ALA A 171 11.13 -1.37 -2.26
N SER A 172 11.07 -0.22 -2.91
CA SER A 172 12.24 0.63 -3.20
C SER A 172 12.61 1.53 -2.00
N ASN A 173 12.77 0.91 -0.81
CA ASN A 173 13.13 1.64 0.42
C ASN A 173 14.51 2.30 0.39
N ASP A 174 15.36 1.90 -0.54
CA ASP A 174 16.70 2.45 -0.79
C ASP A 174 16.69 3.73 -1.64
N GLY A 175 15.50 4.22 -2.03
CA GLY A 175 15.37 5.39 -2.88
C GLY A 175 15.79 5.17 -4.34
N ALA A 176 15.86 3.91 -4.80
CA ALA A 176 16.33 3.57 -6.14
C ALA A 176 15.61 4.35 -7.25
N PHE A 177 14.32 4.64 -7.07
CA PHE A 177 13.52 5.35 -8.07
C PHE A 177 13.37 6.86 -7.82
N SER A 178 13.76 7.38 -6.66
CA SER A 178 13.66 8.81 -6.33
C SER A 178 14.57 9.70 -7.19
N ASN A 179 15.47 9.11 -7.98
CA ASN A 179 16.27 9.78 -8.99
C ASN A 179 16.00 9.20 -10.39
N ALA A 180 14.72 9.08 -10.76
CA ALA A 180 14.30 8.51 -12.04
C ALA A 180 14.87 9.26 -13.26
N ARG A 181 15.24 10.55 -13.10
CA ARG A 181 15.89 11.35 -14.14
C ARG A 181 17.25 10.81 -14.57
N ALA A 182 17.92 10.04 -13.71
CA ALA A 182 19.17 9.35 -14.03
C ALA A 182 18.95 7.92 -14.54
N MET A 183 17.72 7.44 -14.62
CA MET A 183 17.40 6.07 -15.03
C MET A 183 17.16 5.96 -16.53
N SER A 184 17.39 4.76 -17.06
CA SER A 184 17.01 4.36 -18.42
C SER A 184 15.80 3.43 -18.41
N ALA A 185 15.12 3.33 -19.55
CA ALA A 185 14.06 2.34 -19.74
C ALA A 185 14.57 0.89 -19.49
N GLY A 186 15.83 0.61 -19.84
CA GLY A 186 16.48 -0.69 -19.56
C GLY A 186 16.61 -0.99 -18.08
N THR A 187 16.93 0.00 -17.25
CA THR A 187 17.01 -0.16 -15.79
C THR A 187 15.64 -0.50 -15.21
N VAL A 188 14.60 0.22 -15.62
CA VAL A 188 13.21 -0.04 -15.20
C VAL A 188 12.76 -1.43 -15.67
N ALA A 189 13.02 -1.78 -16.92
CA ALA A 189 12.68 -3.10 -17.47
C ALA A 189 13.37 -4.25 -16.70
N THR A 190 14.63 -4.06 -16.29
CA THR A 190 15.36 -5.05 -15.50
C THR A 190 14.72 -5.26 -14.13
N PHE A 191 14.32 -4.18 -13.45
CA PHE A 191 13.58 -4.27 -12.19
C PHE A 191 12.27 -5.05 -12.38
N LEU A 192 11.47 -4.68 -13.37
CA LEU A 192 10.18 -5.33 -13.63
C LEU A 192 10.34 -6.82 -13.93
N LYS A 193 11.24 -7.20 -14.85
CA LYS A 193 11.49 -8.61 -15.18
C LYS A 193 11.90 -9.44 -13.96
N ARG A 194 12.70 -8.87 -13.06
CA ARG A 194 13.13 -9.54 -11.85
C ARG A 194 11.96 -9.88 -10.93
N TRP A 195 10.97 -9.00 -10.79
CA TRP A 195 9.91 -9.12 -9.80
C TRP A 195 8.57 -9.59 -10.37
N ALA A 196 8.46 -9.79 -11.68
CA ALA A 196 7.27 -10.36 -12.30
C ALA A 196 7.03 -11.82 -11.88
N GLN A 197 8.10 -12.61 -11.75
CA GLN A 197 8.05 -14.07 -11.58
C GLN A 197 8.58 -14.54 -10.21
N ALA A 198 8.81 -13.63 -9.27
CA ALA A 198 9.39 -13.96 -7.96
C ALA A 198 8.35 -14.55 -6.99
#